data_caddf59d8e61274543933bb518c861b2
#
_entry.id   caddf59d8e61274543933bb518c861b2
#
_cell.length_a   1.000
_cell.length_b   1.000
_cell.length_c   1.000
_cell.angle_alpha   90.00
_cell.angle_beta   90.00
_cell.angle_gamma   90.00
#
_symmetry.space_group_name_H-M   'P 1'
#
loop_
_entity.id
_entity.type
_entity.pdbx_description
1 polymer ?
#
loop_
_entity_poly.entity_id
_entity_poly.type
_entity_poly.pdbx_seq_one_letter_code
_entity_poly.pdbx_strand_id
1 'polypeptide(L)'
;MINQHPQWQQCREEASRLRRELKALNASRATLTDPAEVEAKKKEAHQLQTQYNAILEQLKALKDEYEWNKSINREFDTLGL
;
A
#
# COMPACT_ATOMS: atom_id res chain seq x y z
N MET A 1 14.44 12.57 4.34
CA MET A 1 13.15 12.54 3.63
C MET A 1 12.51 11.17 3.76
N ILE A 2 11.19 11.11 3.86
CA ILE A 2 10.47 9.85 4.01
C ILE A 2 10.73 8.89 2.83
N ASN A 3 10.95 9.42 1.64
CA ASN A 3 11.25 8.60 0.45
C ASN A 3 12.53 7.78 0.57
N GLN A 4 13.41 8.14 1.49
CA GLN A 4 14.66 7.41 1.76
C GLN A 4 14.52 6.42 2.90
N HIS A 5 13.35 6.36 3.56
CA HIS A 5 13.10 5.44 4.66
C HIS A 5 12.97 4.01 4.09
N PRO A 6 13.77 3.03 4.57
CA PRO A 6 13.76 1.68 3.99
C PRO A 6 12.40 1.00 4.04
N GLN A 7 11.68 1.10 5.16
CA GLN A 7 10.35 0.51 5.28
C GLN A 7 9.34 1.16 4.35
N TRP A 8 9.43 2.48 4.18
CA TRP A 8 8.56 3.22 3.26
C TRP A 8 8.76 2.75 1.82
N GLN A 9 10.02 2.66 1.38
CA GLN A 9 10.35 2.18 0.04
C GLN A 9 9.87 0.75 -0.19
N GLN A 10 10.11 -0.12 0.79
CA GLN A 10 9.69 -1.52 0.71
C GLN A 10 8.17 -1.65 0.61
N CYS A 11 7.43 -0.92 1.43
CA CYS A 11 5.97 -0.90 1.38
C CYS A 11 5.45 -0.35 0.05
N ARG A 12 6.07 0.69 -0.48
CA ARG A 12 5.70 1.27 -1.78
C ARG A 12 5.91 0.27 -2.91
N GLU A 13 7.03 -0.43 -2.91
CA GLU A 13 7.32 -1.45 -3.92
C GLU A 13 6.31 -2.58 -3.87
N GLU A 14 5.98 -3.02 -2.67
CA GLU A 14 5.01 -4.08 -2.46
C GLU A 14 3.61 -3.64 -2.88
N ALA A 15 3.20 -2.42 -2.55
CA ALA A 15 1.93 -1.87 -2.98
C ALA A 15 1.85 -1.77 -4.50
N SER A 16 2.92 -1.34 -5.17
CA SER A 16 2.98 -1.28 -6.62
C SER A 16 2.85 -2.65 -7.26
N ARG A 17 3.51 -3.66 -6.67
CA ARG A 17 3.42 -5.04 -7.15
C ARG A 17 1.99 -5.57 -7.03
N LEU A 18 1.38 -5.39 -5.87
CA LEU A 18 0.00 -5.84 -5.63
C LEU A 18 -0.99 -5.15 -6.55
N ARG A 19 -0.80 -3.86 -6.77
CA ARG A 19 -1.65 -3.09 -7.69
C ARG A 19 -1.56 -3.64 -9.11
N ARG A 20 -0.35 -3.97 -9.58
CA ARG A 20 -0.16 -4.55 -10.91
C ARG A 20 -0.82 -5.93 -11.00
N GLU A 21 -0.67 -6.75 -9.98
CA GLU A 21 -1.31 -8.07 -9.93
C GLU A 21 -2.84 -7.97 -9.95
N LEU A 22 -3.40 -7.02 -9.19
CA LEU A 22 -4.84 -6.76 -9.20
C LEU A 22 -5.34 -6.32 -10.57
N LYS A 23 -4.60 -5.42 -11.22
CA LYS A 23 -4.95 -4.92 -12.53
C LYS A 23 -4.93 -6.05 -13.58
N ALA A 24 -3.90 -6.88 -13.54
CA ALA A 24 -3.78 -8.01 -14.44
C ALA A 24 -4.90 -9.04 -14.21
N LEU A 25 -5.22 -9.29 -12.95
CA LEU A 25 -6.28 -10.22 -12.57
C LEU A 25 -7.66 -9.71 -13.03
N ASN A 26 -7.94 -8.43 -12.83
CA ASN A 26 -9.20 -7.82 -13.28
C ASN A 26 -9.34 -7.86 -14.80
N ALA A 27 -8.25 -7.62 -15.54
CA ALA A 27 -8.24 -7.73 -16.98
C ALA A 27 -8.50 -9.17 -17.43
N SER A 28 -7.93 -10.15 -16.75
CA SER A 28 -8.16 -11.57 -17.00
C SER A 28 -9.62 -11.96 -16.75
N ARG A 29 -10.22 -11.43 -15.68
CA ARG A 29 -11.63 -11.70 -15.35
C ARG A 29 -12.60 -11.23 -16.43
N ALA A 30 -12.26 -10.14 -17.11
CA ALA A 30 -13.14 -9.58 -18.14
C ALA A 30 -13.34 -10.52 -19.33
N THR A 31 -12.44 -11.49 -19.54
CA THR A 31 -12.51 -12.45 -20.64
C THR A 31 -13.05 -13.81 -20.22
N LEU A 32 -13.29 -14.02 -18.92
CA LEU A 32 -13.79 -15.31 -18.41
C LEU A 32 -15.28 -15.46 -18.61
N THR A 33 -15.71 -16.67 -19.04
CA THR A 33 -17.11 -17.00 -19.24
C THR A 33 -17.59 -18.10 -18.30
N ASP A 34 -16.67 -18.89 -17.72
CA ASP A 34 -17.00 -20.00 -16.81
C ASP A 34 -17.26 -19.44 -15.40
N PRO A 35 -18.47 -19.67 -14.82
CA PRO A 35 -18.79 -19.18 -13.48
C PRO A 35 -17.83 -19.66 -12.40
N ALA A 36 -17.35 -20.91 -12.48
CA ALA A 36 -16.41 -21.44 -11.49
C ALA A 36 -15.07 -20.71 -11.53
N GLU A 37 -14.56 -20.42 -12.73
CA GLU A 37 -13.33 -19.66 -12.90
C GLU A 37 -13.50 -18.20 -12.44
N VAL A 38 -14.65 -17.59 -12.73
CA VAL A 38 -14.97 -16.23 -12.27
C VAL A 38 -14.95 -16.17 -10.76
N GLU A 39 -15.56 -17.13 -10.07
CA GLU A 39 -15.57 -17.18 -8.61
C GLU A 39 -14.17 -17.37 -8.03
N ALA A 40 -13.35 -18.24 -8.61
CA ALA A 40 -11.97 -18.46 -8.18
C ALA A 40 -11.14 -17.17 -8.29
N LYS A 41 -11.28 -16.48 -9.43
CA LYS A 41 -10.56 -15.22 -9.66
C LYS A 41 -11.06 -14.10 -8.73
N LYS A 42 -12.35 -14.10 -8.43
CA LYS A 42 -12.94 -13.14 -7.51
C LYS A 42 -12.37 -13.28 -6.09
N LYS A 43 -12.21 -14.52 -5.61
CA LYS A 43 -11.58 -14.80 -4.32
C LYS A 43 -10.14 -14.35 -4.29
N GLU A 44 -9.39 -14.64 -5.36
CA GLU A 44 -8.00 -14.23 -5.50
C GLU A 44 -7.89 -12.70 -5.48
N ALA A 45 -8.75 -12.01 -6.21
CA ALA A 45 -8.79 -10.56 -6.23
C ALA A 45 -9.09 -9.99 -4.83
N HIS A 46 -10.00 -10.61 -4.09
CA HIS A 46 -10.32 -10.19 -2.74
C HIS A 46 -9.11 -10.31 -1.80
N GLN A 47 -8.36 -11.41 -1.89
CA GLN A 47 -7.17 -11.61 -1.10
C GLN A 47 -6.09 -10.57 -1.41
N LEU A 48 -5.87 -10.29 -2.69
CA LEU A 48 -4.92 -9.27 -3.13
C LEU A 48 -5.35 -7.89 -2.66
N GLN A 49 -6.64 -7.58 -2.75
CA GLN A 49 -7.18 -6.30 -2.28
C GLN A 49 -6.98 -6.13 -0.78
N THR A 50 -7.20 -7.19 0.01
CA THR A 50 -6.97 -7.16 1.45
C THR A 50 -5.51 -6.89 1.79
N GLN A 51 -4.58 -7.55 1.10
CA GLN A 51 -3.15 -7.32 1.26
C GLN A 51 -2.77 -5.89 0.87
N TYR A 52 -3.30 -5.40 -0.23
CA TYR A 52 -3.05 -4.05 -0.70
C TYR A 52 -3.52 -3.02 0.32
N ASN A 53 -4.73 -3.20 0.86
CA ASN A 53 -5.27 -2.30 1.88
C ASN A 53 -4.40 -2.28 3.15
N ALA A 54 -3.90 -3.45 3.58
CA ALA A 54 -3.01 -3.54 4.73
C ALA A 54 -1.71 -2.78 4.50
N ILE A 55 -1.14 -2.88 3.29
CA ILE A 55 0.08 -2.14 2.93
C ILE A 55 -0.19 -0.64 2.90
N LEU A 56 -1.33 -0.21 2.38
CA LEU A 56 -1.70 1.21 2.37
C LEU A 56 -1.83 1.76 3.79
N GLU A 57 -2.38 0.98 4.72
CA GLU A 57 -2.47 1.37 6.13
C GLU A 57 -1.08 1.50 6.75
N GLN A 58 -0.16 0.60 6.44
CA GLN A 58 1.22 0.69 6.89
C GLN A 58 1.91 1.94 6.36
N LEU A 59 1.71 2.26 5.08
CA LEU A 59 2.26 3.47 4.48
C LEU A 59 1.72 4.72 5.17
N LYS A 60 0.44 4.75 5.46
CA LYS A 60 -0.18 5.86 6.16
C LYS A 60 0.39 6.02 7.57
N ALA A 61 0.55 4.92 8.30
CA ALA A 61 1.11 4.95 9.65
C ALA A 61 2.55 5.46 9.64
N LEU A 62 3.36 5.02 8.69
CA LEU A 62 4.75 5.48 8.55
C LEU A 62 4.82 6.96 8.21
N LYS A 63 3.94 7.43 7.35
CA LYS A 63 3.86 8.84 6.98
C LYS A 63 3.46 9.70 8.17
N ASP A 64 2.44 9.27 8.92
CA ASP A 64 1.97 9.99 10.09
C ASP A 64 3.06 10.08 11.16
N GLU A 65 3.78 8.99 11.40
CA GLU A 65 4.90 8.96 12.33
C GLU A 65 6.02 9.90 11.90
N TYR A 66 6.34 9.91 10.61
CA TYR A 66 7.36 10.80 10.06
C TYR A 66 6.97 12.26 10.24
N GLU A 67 5.74 12.61 9.93
CA GLU A 67 5.24 13.98 10.07
C GLU A 67 5.20 14.42 11.52
N TRP A 68 4.83 13.52 12.44
CA TRP A 68 4.84 13.79 13.88
C TRP A 68 6.25 14.13 14.38
N ASN A 69 7.24 13.30 14.02
CA ASN A 69 8.63 13.53 14.39
C ASN A 69 9.17 14.84 13.83
N LYS A 70 8.78 15.18 12.60
CA LYS A 70 9.17 16.43 11.97
C LYS A 70 8.57 17.64 12.70
N SER A 71 7.33 17.55 13.13
CA SER A 71 6.66 18.58 13.91
C SER A 71 7.34 18.81 15.25
N ILE A 72 7.68 17.75 15.96
CA ILE A 72 8.37 17.82 17.25
C ILE A 72 9.73 18.52 17.09
N ASN A 73 10.51 18.12 16.09
CA ASN A 73 11.81 18.74 15.82
C ASN A 73 11.68 20.23 15.53
N ARG A 74 10.64 20.62 14.81
CA ARG A 74 10.37 22.01 14.49
C ARG A 74 10.06 22.82 15.75
N GLU A 75 9.29 22.25 16.68
CA GLU A 75 8.97 22.88 17.96
C GLU A 75 10.24 23.11 18.80
N PHE A 76 11.12 22.13 18.86
CA PHE A 76 12.39 22.26 19.56
C PHE A 76 13.25 23.36 18.95
N ASP A 77 13.32 23.45 17.64
CA ASP A 77 14.07 24.52 16.96
C ASP A 77 13.49 25.89 17.30
N THR A 78 12.17 26.01 17.34
CA THR A 78 11.49 27.27 17.68
C THR A 78 11.76 27.69 19.11
N LEU A 79 11.88 26.74 20.02
CA LEU A 79 12.16 27.01 21.44
C LEU A 79 13.63 27.33 21.71
N GLY A 80 14.48 27.22 20.71
CA GLY A 80 15.93 27.49 20.85
C GLY A 80 16.68 26.44 21.63
N LEU A 81 16.17 25.23 21.68
CA LEU A 81 16.78 24.11 22.39
C LEU A 81 17.75 23.29 21.52
#